data_92bea70166a020049c5cd5b623f42be7
#
_entry.id   92bea70166a020049c5cd5b623f42be7
#
_cell.length_a   1.000
_cell.length_b   1.000
_cell.length_c   1.000
_cell.angle_alpha   90.00
_cell.angle_beta   90.00
_cell.angle_gamma   90.00
#
_symmetry.space_group_name_H-M   'P 1'
#
loop_
_entity.id
_entity.type
_entity.pdbx_description
1 polymer ?
#
loop_
_entity_poly.entity_id
_entity_poly.type
_entity_poly.pdbx_seq_one_letter_code
_entity_poly.pdbx_strand_id
1 'polypeptide(L)'
;MNIHPQHHYYLPAEWYPQSGIMLTWPHEHTDWKPYLQDITETYLRLAHTISLYESLLIATPHVEETKQQLKKRLSADQMSRIYLYEIDSDDTWARDHGPITLIATSPDRSHTVPQRLLNFNFNAWGKKFAYEKDNAINQQLYYAGAFNATIEDHSDFTLEGGAIESDGQGTILTTASCMLAPHRNQPLSRTEINAQLKRRLHAKRIVWLEHGHL
;
A
#
# COMPACT_ATOMS: atom_id res chain seq x y z
N MET A 1 -21.01 -16.38 -28.80
CA MET A 1 -20.37 -16.45 -27.47
C MET A 1 -19.26 -15.41 -27.47
N ASN A 2 -19.46 -14.30 -26.78
CA ASN A 2 -18.40 -13.31 -26.59
C ASN A 2 -17.40 -13.88 -25.60
N ILE A 3 -16.27 -14.37 -26.08
CA ILE A 3 -15.12 -14.71 -25.25
C ILE A 3 -14.51 -13.39 -24.84
N HIS A 4 -14.86 -12.89 -23.64
CA HIS A 4 -14.11 -11.79 -23.05
C HIS A 4 -12.65 -12.24 -22.90
N PRO A 5 -11.68 -11.47 -23.40
CA PRO A 5 -10.28 -11.83 -23.24
C PRO A 5 -9.99 -11.95 -21.73
N GLN A 6 -9.54 -13.12 -21.30
CA GLN A 6 -9.08 -13.32 -19.93
C GLN A 6 -7.80 -12.47 -19.74
N HIS A 7 -7.93 -11.35 -19.06
CA HIS A 7 -6.78 -10.54 -18.71
C HIS A 7 -5.95 -11.27 -17.67
N HIS A 8 -4.66 -11.43 -17.95
CA HIS A 8 -3.71 -11.93 -16.96
C HIS A 8 -3.22 -10.77 -16.12
N TYR A 9 -3.31 -10.91 -14.81
CA TYR A 9 -2.78 -9.94 -13.85
C TYR A 9 -1.45 -10.42 -13.31
N TYR A 10 -0.57 -9.49 -12.94
CA TYR A 10 0.69 -9.78 -12.29
C TYR A 10 1.07 -8.65 -11.33
N LEU A 11 1.91 -8.96 -10.33
CA LEU A 11 2.50 -7.97 -9.46
C LEU A 11 3.69 -7.30 -10.17
N PRO A 12 3.64 -5.99 -10.43
CA PRO A 12 4.74 -5.28 -11.08
C PRO A 12 5.97 -5.19 -10.17
N ALA A 13 7.11 -4.86 -10.75
CA ALA A 13 8.31 -4.50 -10.00
C ALA A 13 8.19 -3.08 -9.45
N GLU A 14 8.98 -2.73 -8.44
CA GLU A 14 9.01 -1.40 -7.81
C GLU A 14 9.30 -0.26 -8.80
N TRP A 15 10.08 -0.53 -9.85
CA TRP A 15 10.41 0.46 -10.90
C TRP A 15 9.38 0.55 -12.04
N TYR A 16 8.22 -0.12 -11.90
CA TYR A 16 7.14 0.03 -12.87
C TYR A 16 6.53 1.44 -12.75
N PRO A 17 6.12 2.07 -13.87
CA PRO A 17 5.48 3.39 -13.82
C PRO A 17 4.30 3.42 -12.87
N GLN A 18 4.32 4.34 -11.91
CA GLN A 18 3.26 4.48 -10.90
C GLN A 18 2.26 5.56 -11.33
N SER A 19 1.04 5.46 -10.79
CA SER A 19 -0.03 6.44 -10.99
C SER A 19 -0.04 7.51 -9.90
N GLY A 20 0.59 7.24 -8.78
CA GLY A 20 0.67 8.12 -7.63
C GLY A 20 1.20 7.40 -6.39
N ILE A 21 1.47 8.16 -5.36
CA ILE A 21 1.98 7.69 -4.08
C ILE A 21 0.92 7.94 -2.99
N MET A 22 0.82 7.02 -2.04
CA MET A 22 -0.05 7.14 -0.87
C MET A 22 0.80 7.43 0.37
N LEU A 23 0.36 8.40 1.18
CA LEU A 23 0.89 8.69 2.50
C LEU A 23 -0.22 8.66 3.55
N THR A 24 0.09 8.19 4.74
CA THR A 24 -0.72 8.35 5.94
C THR A 24 -0.07 9.42 6.81
N TRP A 25 -0.78 10.53 7.05
CA TRP A 25 -0.18 11.73 7.64
C TRP A 25 0.02 11.58 9.16
N PRO A 26 1.18 12.00 9.71
CA PRO A 26 1.43 11.94 11.14
C PRO A 26 0.53 12.91 11.91
N HIS A 27 0.09 12.50 13.10
CA HIS A 27 -0.74 13.31 13.99
C HIS A 27 -0.45 12.98 15.47
N GLU A 28 -1.09 13.69 16.39
CA GLU A 28 -0.83 13.63 17.83
C GLU A 28 -1.17 12.30 18.52
N HIS A 29 -1.82 11.37 17.79
CA HIS A 29 -2.19 10.04 18.29
C HIS A 29 -1.35 8.91 17.70
N THR A 30 -0.32 9.25 16.90
CA THR A 30 0.67 8.30 16.38
C THR A 30 1.89 8.19 17.30
N ASP A 31 2.73 7.20 17.09
CA ASP A 31 4.00 7.05 17.81
C ASP A 31 4.97 8.21 17.55
N TRP A 32 4.71 9.03 16.53
CA TRP A 32 5.45 10.26 16.21
C TRP A 32 5.15 11.43 17.13
N LYS A 33 4.18 11.34 18.05
CA LYS A 33 3.79 12.43 18.95
C LYS A 33 4.96 13.18 19.60
N PRO A 34 6.02 12.52 20.12
CA PRO A 34 7.16 13.23 20.71
C PRO A 34 7.98 14.04 19.71
N TYR A 35 7.88 13.73 18.42
CA TYR A 35 8.63 14.33 17.31
C TYR A 35 7.69 14.90 16.23
N LEU A 36 6.45 15.23 16.58
CA LEU A 36 5.41 15.55 15.63
C LEU A 36 5.79 16.71 14.69
N GLN A 37 6.44 17.72 15.22
CA GLN A 37 6.90 18.86 14.42
C GLN A 37 7.94 18.43 13.37
N ASP A 38 8.92 17.63 13.75
CA ASP A 38 10.02 17.22 12.88
C ASP A 38 9.54 16.24 11.80
N ILE A 39 8.68 15.30 12.18
CA ILE A 39 8.13 14.36 11.21
C ILE A 39 7.16 15.05 10.24
N THR A 40 6.36 16.02 10.71
CA THR A 40 5.48 16.80 9.85
C THR A 40 6.30 17.60 8.83
N GLU A 41 7.42 18.21 9.23
CA GLU A 41 8.33 18.90 8.30
C GLU A 41 8.91 17.92 7.26
N THR A 42 9.24 16.70 7.66
CA THR A 42 9.69 15.64 6.75
C THR A 42 8.59 15.27 5.74
N TYR A 43 7.36 15.10 6.18
CA TYR A 43 6.22 14.79 5.32
C TYR A 43 5.88 15.94 4.37
N LEU A 44 6.03 17.20 4.79
CA LEU A 44 5.90 18.35 3.92
C LEU A 44 6.96 18.36 2.80
N ARG A 45 8.20 17.97 3.11
CA ARG A 45 9.26 17.80 2.11
C ARG A 45 8.98 16.64 1.15
N LEU A 46 8.47 15.51 1.66
CA LEU A 46 8.03 14.39 0.84
C LEU A 46 6.91 14.83 -0.11
N ALA A 47 5.88 15.49 0.42
CA ALA A 47 4.77 16.00 -0.38
C ALA A 47 5.24 16.99 -1.46
N HIS A 48 6.18 17.88 -1.11
CA HIS A 48 6.78 18.80 -2.09
C HIS A 48 7.51 18.05 -3.20
N THR A 49 8.34 17.08 -2.85
CA THR A 49 9.16 16.36 -3.84
C THR A 49 8.29 15.47 -4.73
N ILE A 50 7.38 14.70 -4.14
CA ILE A 50 6.48 13.78 -4.88
C ILE A 50 5.59 14.56 -5.85
N SER A 51 4.97 15.64 -5.39
CA SER A 51 4.01 16.42 -6.19
C SER A 51 4.64 17.17 -7.38
N LEU A 52 5.97 17.22 -7.47
CA LEU A 52 6.65 17.69 -8.69
C LEU A 52 6.48 16.72 -9.86
N TYR A 53 6.33 15.42 -9.58
CA TYR A 53 6.38 14.37 -10.58
C TYR A 53 5.09 13.54 -10.67
N GLU A 54 4.41 13.32 -9.52
CA GLU A 54 3.32 12.37 -9.42
C GLU A 54 2.15 12.91 -8.58
N SER A 55 1.01 12.24 -8.70
CA SER A 55 -0.12 12.45 -7.80
C SER A 55 0.19 11.93 -6.40
N LEU A 56 -0.26 12.65 -5.39
CA LEU A 56 -0.10 12.28 -3.99
C LEU A 56 -1.46 12.16 -3.31
N LEU A 57 -1.73 10.98 -2.77
CA LEU A 57 -2.92 10.66 -2.00
C LEU A 57 -2.56 10.66 -0.53
N ILE A 58 -3.27 11.40 0.29
CA ILE A 58 -3.00 11.54 1.72
C ILE A 58 -4.25 11.17 2.53
N ALA A 59 -4.12 10.16 3.37
CA ALA A 59 -5.06 9.87 4.44
C ALA A 59 -4.66 10.65 5.70
N THR A 60 -5.58 11.40 6.29
CA THR A 60 -5.34 12.23 7.48
C THR A 60 -6.63 12.45 8.26
N PRO A 61 -6.62 12.42 9.60
CA PRO A 61 -7.80 12.82 10.39
C PRO A 61 -8.06 14.33 10.38
N HIS A 62 -7.09 15.15 9.93
CA HIS A 62 -7.12 16.61 10.02
C HIS A 62 -6.94 17.28 8.63
N VAL A 63 -7.89 17.06 7.71
CA VAL A 63 -7.79 17.49 6.30
C VAL A 63 -7.53 19.00 6.17
N GLU A 64 -8.26 19.85 6.87
CA GLU A 64 -8.11 21.30 6.71
C GLU A 64 -6.78 21.81 7.27
N GLU A 65 -6.29 21.25 8.38
CA GLU A 65 -4.98 21.60 8.93
C GLU A 65 -3.86 21.15 7.97
N THR A 66 -3.88 19.89 7.55
CA THR A 66 -2.92 19.31 6.59
C THR A 66 -2.88 20.15 5.30
N LYS A 67 -4.05 20.51 4.77
CA LYS A 67 -4.17 21.35 3.58
C LYS A 67 -3.56 22.73 3.75
N GLN A 68 -3.74 23.35 4.92
CA GLN A 68 -3.13 24.66 5.22
C GLN A 68 -1.61 24.55 5.34
N GLN A 69 -1.10 23.48 5.96
CA GLN A 69 0.35 23.24 6.05
C GLN A 69 0.96 23.06 4.65
N LEU A 70 0.33 22.25 3.79
CA LEU A 70 0.77 22.03 2.41
C LEU A 70 0.75 23.33 1.59
N LYS A 71 -0.33 24.11 1.65
CA LYS A 71 -0.45 25.39 0.91
C LYS A 71 0.64 26.41 1.26
N LYS A 72 1.21 26.35 2.46
CA LYS A 72 2.34 27.23 2.85
C LYS A 72 3.66 26.86 2.17
N ARG A 73 3.77 25.65 1.62
CA ARG A 73 5.01 25.08 1.10
C ARG A 73 4.97 24.76 -0.39
N LEU A 74 3.80 24.53 -0.94
CA LEU A 74 3.59 24.01 -2.29
C LEU A 74 2.97 25.09 -3.19
N SER A 75 3.32 25.02 -4.47
CA SER A 75 2.68 25.84 -5.51
C SER A 75 1.26 25.39 -5.80
N ALA A 76 0.49 26.22 -6.50
CA ALA A 76 -0.87 25.84 -6.94
C ALA A 76 -0.87 24.60 -7.85
N ASP A 77 0.14 24.48 -8.73
CA ASP A 77 0.30 23.31 -9.61
C ASP A 77 0.56 22.02 -8.80
N GLN A 78 1.44 22.06 -7.81
CA GLN A 78 1.68 20.93 -6.92
C GLN A 78 0.43 20.56 -6.11
N MET A 79 -0.29 21.55 -5.57
CA MET A 79 -1.54 21.33 -4.84
C MET A 79 -2.63 20.68 -5.71
N SER A 80 -2.64 20.90 -7.02
CA SER A 80 -3.60 20.26 -7.94
C SER A 80 -3.38 18.75 -8.09
N ARG A 81 -2.21 18.25 -7.68
CA ARG A 81 -1.87 16.82 -7.70
C ARG A 81 -2.02 16.14 -6.35
N ILE A 82 -2.51 16.85 -5.32
CA ILE A 82 -2.68 16.30 -3.97
C ILE A 82 -4.16 16.07 -3.68
N TYR A 83 -4.46 14.85 -3.26
CA TYR A 83 -5.79 14.40 -2.88
C TYR A 83 -5.80 14.05 -1.40
N LEU A 84 -6.60 14.78 -0.63
CA LEU A 84 -6.73 14.64 0.82
C LEU A 84 -8.02 13.92 1.16
N TYR A 85 -7.94 12.92 2.03
CA TYR A 85 -9.08 12.16 2.51
C TYR A 85 -9.12 12.18 4.04
N GLU A 86 -10.28 12.50 4.60
CA GLU A 86 -10.50 12.50 6.04
C GLU A 86 -10.68 11.06 6.51
N ILE A 87 -9.60 10.49 7.00
CA ILE A 87 -9.51 9.09 7.43
C ILE A 87 -8.61 9.02 8.65
N ASP A 88 -9.12 8.39 9.71
CA ASP A 88 -8.38 8.09 10.93
C ASP A 88 -7.28 7.05 10.66
N SER A 89 -6.17 7.17 11.38
CA SER A 89 -5.10 6.18 11.39
C SER A 89 -4.59 5.93 12.82
N ASP A 90 -3.90 4.80 12.99
CA ASP A 90 -3.17 4.49 14.22
C ASP A 90 -1.72 4.95 14.10
N ASP A 91 -1.10 4.81 12.89
CA ASP A 91 0.24 5.33 12.59
C ASP A 91 0.41 5.61 11.08
N THR A 92 1.63 5.76 10.59
CA THR A 92 1.99 6.34 9.29
C THR A 92 2.51 5.33 8.26
N TRP A 93 2.44 4.04 8.52
CA TRP A 93 3.13 2.97 7.79
C TRP A 93 2.39 2.53 6.51
N ALA A 94 2.14 3.49 5.59
CA ALA A 94 1.43 3.25 4.34
C ALA A 94 2.07 2.16 3.46
N ARG A 95 3.39 1.95 3.56
CA ARG A 95 4.08 0.85 2.87
C ARG A 95 3.53 -0.51 3.27
N ASP A 96 3.14 -0.67 4.54
CA ASP A 96 2.76 -1.97 5.10
C ASP A 96 1.25 -2.20 5.07
N HIS A 97 0.44 -1.17 5.33
CA HIS A 97 -1.02 -1.30 5.28
C HIS A 97 -1.63 -0.98 3.91
N GLY A 98 -0.90 -0.27 3.03
CA GLY A 98 -1.41 0.12 1.71
C GLY A 98 -1.78 -1.07 0.82
N PRO A 99 -2.66 -0.88 -0.17
CA PRO A 99 -3.10 -1.97 -1.03
C PRO A 99 -1.98 -2.42 -1.97
N ILE A 100 -1.88 -3.71 -2.22
CA ILE A 100 -0.95 -4.27 -3.20
C ILE A 100 -1.63 -4.27 -4.57
N THR A 101 -1.00 -3.63 -5.56
CA THR A 101 -1.60 -3.44 -6.88
C THR A 101 -1.16 -4.49 -7.88
N LEU A 102 -2.11 -5.22 -8.47
CA LEU A 102 -1.87 -6.01 -9.67
C LEU A 102 -2.25 -5.23 -10.92
N ILE A 103 -1.42 -5.34 -11.95
CA ILE A 103 -1.67 -4.76 -13.26
C ILE A 103 -2.00 -5.83 -14.30
N ALA A 104 -2.88 -5.49 -15.25
CA ALA A 104 -3.24 -6.41 -16.32
C ALA A 104 -2.20 -6.44 -17.43
N THR A 105 -1.88 -7.63 -17.93
CA THR A 105 -1.23 -7.77 -19.22
C THR A 105 -2.27 -7.55 -20.31
N SER A 106 -2.28 -6.38 -20.92
CA SER A 106 -3.09 -6.16 -22.12
C SER A 106 -2.23 -6.38 -23.37
N PRO A 107 -2.66 -7.21 -24.34
CA PRO A 107 -1.97 -7.31 -25.63
C PRO A 107 -1.95 -5.98 -26.37
N ASP A 108 -2.88 -5.10 -26.08
CA ASP A 108 -3.16 -3.87 -26.82
C ASP A 108 -2.60 -2.61 -26.15
N ARG A 109 -1.87 -2.71 -25.05
CA ARG A 109 -1.36 -1.57 -24.25
C ARG A 109 -2.39 -0.45 -23.99
N SER A 110 -3.66 -0.67 -24.28
CA SER A 110 -4.73 0.25 -23.94
C SER A 110 -4.90 0.23 -22.42
N HIS A 111 -4.73 1.38 -21.78
CA HIS A 111 -4.86 1.58 -20.31
C HIS A 111 -6.32 1.43 -19.81
N THR A 112 -7.15 0.67 -20.51
CA THR A 112 -8.59 0.56 -20.24
C THR A 112 -8.96 -0.59 -19.30
N VAL A 113 -8.02 -1.45 -18.92
CA VAL A 113 -8.30 -2.53 -17.98
C VAL A 113 -8.06 -2.05 -16.55
N PRO A 114 -9.07 -2.05 -15.69
CA PRO A 114 -8.90 -1.62 -14.31
C PRO A 114 -7.82 -2.44 -13.61
N GLN A 115 -6.97 -1.77 -12.84
CA GLN A 115 -6.05 -2.40 -11.93
C GLN A 115 -6.82 -3.11 -10.82
N ARG A 116 -6.19 -4.07 -10.15
CA ARG A 116 -6.73 -4.75 -8.98
C ARG A 116 -5.94 -4.37 -7.75
N LEU A 117 -6.63 -3.87 -6.76
CA LEU A 117 -6.07 -3.54 -5.46
C LEU A 117 -6.36 -4.70 -4.51
N LEU A 118 -5.34 -5.40 -4.08
CA LEU A 118 -5.46 -6.49 -3.12
C LEU A 118 -5.43 -5.88 -1.71
N ASN A 119 -6.54 -5.97 -1.00
CA ASN A 119 -6.67 -5.47 0.37
C ASN A 119 -6.39 -6.60 1.36
N PHE A 120 -5.14 -6.74 1.79
CA PHE A 120 -4.71 -7.72 2.78
C PHE A 120 -5.00 -7.25 4.20
N ASN A 121 -5.04 -8.19 5.15
CA ASN A 121 -5.09 -7.86 6.55
C ASN A 121 -3.73 -7.29 7.00
N PHE A 122 -3.76 -6.07 7.52
CA PHE A 122 -2.65 -5.48 8.26
C PHE A 122 -2.93 -5.61 9.76
N ASN A 123 -1.99 -6.10 10.54
CA ASN A 123 -2.16 -6.30 11.98
C ASN A 123 -0.94 -5.83 12.80
N ALA A 124 -0.31 -4.73 12.37
CA ALA A 124 0.86 -4.13 13.02
C ALA A 124 1.93 -5.17 13.37
N TRP A 125 2.41 -5.86 12.32
CA TRP A 125 3.54 -6.81 12.39
C TRP A 125 3.34 -7.95 13.39
N GLY A 126 2.12 -8.46 13.50
CA GLY A 126 1.76 -9.52 14.42
C GLY A 126 1.23 -8.99 15.76
N LYS A 127 0.38 -7.97 15.73
CA LYS A 127 -0.33 -7.37 16.87
C LYS A 127 0.61 -6.74 17.91
N LYS A 128 1.69 -6.09 17.44
CA LYS A 128 2.63 -5.39 18.32
C LYS A 128 2.13 -4.01 18.74
N PHE A 129 1.26 -3.40 17.93
CA PHE A 129 0.70 -2.05 18.12
C PHE A 129 -0.80 -2.05 17.79
N ALA A 130 -1.49 -0.94 18.04
CA ALA A 130 -2.82 -0.67 17.50
C ALA A 130 -2.74 -0.64 15.97
N TYR A 131 -3.78 -1.10 15.27
CA TYR A 131 -3.77 -1.23 13.82
C TYR A 131 -5.16 -1.20 13.17
N GLU A 132 -6.20 -1.18 13.95
CA GLU A 132 -7.56 -1.34 13.45
C GLU A 132 -7.94 -0.21 12.49
N LYS A 133 -7.49 1.02 12.78
CA LYS A 133 -7.72 2.16 11.90
C LYS A 133 -6.89 2.05 10.62
N ASP A 134 -5.61 1.70 10.73
CA ASP A 134 -4.71 1.52 9.59
C ASP A 134 -5.19 0.42 8.64
N ASN A 135 -5.65 -0.70 9.21
CA ASN A 135 -6.23 -1.82 8.44
C ASN A 135 -7.50 -1.43 7.67
N ALA A 136 -8.22 -0.38 8.11
CA ALA A 136 -9.44 0.10 7.48
C ALA A 136 -9.21 1.15 6.38
N ILE A 137 -8.01 1.74 6.27
CA ILE A 137 -7.71 2.87 5.38
C ILE A 137 -8.00 2.53 3.92
N ASN A 138 -7.55 1.39 3.42
CA ASN A 138 -7.72 1.00 2.02
C ASN A 138 -9.19 0.95 1.60
N GLN A 139 -10.01 0.36 2.46
CA GLN A 139 -11.45 0.22 2.22
C GLN A 139 -12.16 1.59 2.23
N GLN A 140 -11.77 2.47 3.16
CA GLN A 140 -12.32 3.82 3.26
C GLN A 140 -11.91 4.66 2.05
N LEU A 141 -10.65 4.61 1.63
CA LEU A 141 -10.17 5.28 0.42
C LEU A 141 -10.91 4.79 -0.84
N TYR A 142 -11.14 3.48 -0.94
CA TYR A 142 -11.88 2.91 -2.06
C TYR A 142 -13.32 3.44 -2.13
N TYR A 143 -14.03 3.45 -1.01
CA TYR A 143 -15.39 3.99 -0.94
C TYR A 143 -15.45 5.50 -1.16
N ALA A 144 -14.41 6.23 -0.79
CA ALA A 144 -14.28 7.65 -1.08
C ALA A 144 -13.93 7.96 -2.56
N GLY A 145 -13.77 6.91 -3.40
CA GLY A 145 -13.46 7.07 -4.83
C GLY A 145 -12.02 7.47 -5.13
N ALA A 146 -11.09 7.19 -4.19
CA ALA A 146 -9.67 7.54 -4.33
C ALA A 146 -8.98 6.75 -5.45
N PHE A 147 -9.50 5.58 -5.81
CA PHE A 147 -8.88 4.66 -6.74
C PHE A 147 -9.77 4.41 -7.97
N ASN A 148 -9.19 4.52 -9.15
CA ASN A 148 -9.81 4.05 -10.39
C ASN A 148 -9.38 2.58 -10.66
N ALA A 149 -9.80 1.67 -9.78
CA ALA A 149 -9.41 0.27 -9.77
C ALA A 149 -10.51 -0.57 -9.12
N THR A 150 -10.43 -1.90 -9.22
CA THR A 150 -11.27 -2.81 -8.42
C THR A 150 -10.54 -3.22 -7.17
N ILE A 151 -11.23 -3.28 -6.03
CA ILE A 151 -10.65 -3.81 -4.79
C ILE A 151 -11.03 -5.28 -4.64
N GLU A 152 -10.05 -6.12 -4.27
CA GLU A 152 -10.25 -7.53 -3.93
C GLU A 152 -9.98 -7.73 -2.45
N ASP A 153 -10.91 -8.39 -1.76
CA ASP A 153 -10.79 -8.70 -0.34
C ASP A 153 -9.86 -9.90 -0.12
N HIS A 154 -8.78 -9.65 0.58
CA HIS A 154 -7.80 -10.63 1.04
C HIS A 154 -7.58 -10.56 2.56
N SER A 155 -8.55 -10.00 3.30
CA SER A 155 -8.47 -9.80 4.75
C SER A 155 -8.35 -11.10 5.57
N ASP A 156 -8.56 -12.25 4.94
CA ASP A 156 -8.31 -13.58 5.51
C ASP A 156 -6.82 -13.97 5.54
N PHE A 157 -5.91 -13.11 5.05
CA PHE A 157 -4.48 -13.36 5.01
C PHE A 157 -3.70 -12.09 5.38
N THR A 158 -2.80 -12.20 6.35
CA THR A 158 -1.96 -11.07 6.79
C THR A 158 -0.74 -10.96 5.87
N LEU A 159 -0.60 -9.78 5.26
CA LEU A 159 0.54 -9.46 4.40
C LEU A 159 0.81 -7.96 4.40
N GLU A 160 1.99 -7.58 4.81
CA GLU A 160 2.51 -6.23 4.69
C GLU A 160 3.19 -6.03 3.33
N GLY A 161 3.02 -4.87 2.70
CA GLY A 161 3.73 -4.53 1.46
C GLY A 161 5.26 -4.54 1.63
N GLY A 162 5.75 -4.18 2.83
CA GLY A 162 7.16 -4.24 3.18
C GLY A 162 7.72 -5.65 3.39
N ALA A 163 6.87 -6.69 3.40
CA ALA A 163 7.29 -8.08 3.57
C ALA A 163 7.65 -8.77 2.25
N ILE A 164 7.43 -8.13 1.12
CA ILE A 164 7.61 -8.71 -0.22
C ILE A 164 8.35 -7.76 -1.17
N GLU A 165 9.11 -8.34 -2.09
CA GLU A 165 9.70 -7.67 -3.25
C GLU A 165 9.37 -8.43 -4.53
N SER A 166 9.11 -7.71 -5.63
CA SER A 166 8.73 -8.29 -6.93
C SER A 166 9.71 -7.92 -8.02
N ASP A 167 10.08 -8.90 -8.86
CA ASP A 167 10.84 -8.66 -10.10
C ASP A 167 9.94 -8.23 -11.28
N GLY A 168 8.62 -8.23 -11.11
CA GLY A 168 7.65 -7.96 -12.18
C GLY A 168 7.53 -9.08 -13.22
N GLN A 169 8.22 -10.21 -13.04
CA GLN A 169 8.22 -11.36 -13.96
C GLN A 169 7.64 -12.63 -13.32
N GLY A 170 7.12 -12.48 -12.11
CA GLY A 170 6.46 -13.52 -11.33
C GLY A 170 7.34 -14.15 -10.26
N THR A 171 8.50 -13.58 -9.94
CA THR A 171 9.28 -13.94 -8.74
C THR A 171 8.98 -12.96 -7.63
N ILE A 172 8.65 -13.48 -6.45
CA ILE A 172 8.50 -12.72 -5.21
C ILE A 172 9.59 -13.16 -4.23
N LEU A 173 10.28 -12.20 -3.65
CA LEU A 173 11.23 -12.39 -2.56
C LEU A 173 10.55 -12.04 -1.23
N THR A 174 10.75 -12.86 -0.21
CA THR A 174 10.24 -12.63 1.15
C THR A 174 11.16 -13.25 2.19
N THR A 175 10.90 -13.00 3.49
CA THR A 175 11.68 -13.59 4.57
C THR A 175 10.84 -14.56 5.43
N ALA A 176 11.45 -15.66 5.85
CA ALA A 176 10.82 -16.62 6.76
C ALA A 176 10.56 -16.00 8.14
N SER A 177 11.51 -15.23 8.65
CA SER A 177 11.37 -14.51 9.92
C SER A 177 10.17 -13.55 9.95
N CYS A 178 9.77 -12.99 8.81
CA CYS A 178 8.58 -12.14 8.70
C CYS A 178 7.31 -12.98 8.57
N MET A 179 7.22 -13.80 7.51
CA MET A 179 5.97 -14.49 7.15
C MET A 179 5.55 -15.58 8.12
N LEU A 180 6.50 -16.20 8.83
CA LEU A 180 6.26 -17.21 9.87
C LEU A 180 6.24 -16.63 11.28
N ALA A 181 6.33 -15.32 11.44
CA ALA A 181 6.30 -14.68 12.76
C ALA A 181 4.96 -14.94 13.47
N PRO A 182 4.97 -15.00 14.81
CA PRO A 182 3.75 -15.18 15.60
C PRO A 182 2.66 -14.17 15.25
N HIS A 183 1.40 -14.60 15.38
CA HIS A 183 0.20 -13.77 15.17
C HIS A 183 -0.01 -13.23 13.75
N ARG A 184 0.71 -13.73 12.74
CA ARG A 184 0.40 -13.42 11.33
C ARG A 184 -0.56 -14.44 10.73
N ASN A 185 -0.04 -15.54 10.19
CA ASN A 185 -0.83 -16.49 9.41
C ASN A 185 -0.90 -17.90 10.03
N GLN A 186 -0.60 -18.07 11.34
CA GLN A 186 -0.74 -19.37 11.97
C GLN A 186 -2.21 -19.85 11.95
N PRO A 187 -2.44 -21.15 11.80
CA PRO A 187 -1.45 -22.25 11.87
C PRO A 187 -0.82 -22.64 10.53
N LEU A 188 -0.86 -21.76 9.51
CA LEU A 188 -0.33 -22.09 8.18
C LEU A 188 1.18 -22.39 8.22
N SER A 189 1.56 -23.51 7.59
CA SER A 189 2.95 -23.87 7.36
C SER A 189 3.58 -22.99 6.25
N ARG A 190 4.91 -23.00 6.16
CA ARG A 190 5.65 -22.33 5.07
C ARG A 190 5.17 -22.76 3.68
N THR A 191 4.85 -24.05 3.50
CA THR A 191 4.33 -24.58 2.22
C THR A 191 2.97 -24.00 1.89
N GLU A 192 2.08 -23.89 2.86
CA GLU A 192 0.75 -23.32 2.68
C GLU A 192 0.84 -21.81 2.42
N ILE A 193 1.66 -21.07 3.17
CA ILE A 193 1.92 -19.64 2.92
C ILE A 193 2.50 -19.43 1.51
N ASN A 194 3.43 -20.26 1.09
CA ASN A 194 3.99 -20.23 -0.27
C ASN A 194 2.90 -20.40 -1.33
N ALA A 195 1.96 -21.31 -1.14
CA ALA A 195 0.83 -21.52 -2.05
C ALA A 195 -0.13 -20.31 -2.05
N GLN A 196 -0.41 -19.70 -0.87
CA GLN A 196 -1.23 -18.50 -0.74
C GLN A 196 -0.60 -17.30 -1.47
N LEU A 197 0.70 -17.05 -1.27
CA LEU A 197 1.42 -15.97 -1.94
C LEU A 197 1.38 -16.14 -3.47
N LYS A 198 1.66 -17.36 -3.98
CA LYS A 198 1.58 -17.64 -5.41
C LYS A 198 0.19 -17.35 -5.99
N ARG A 199 -0.84 -17.82 -5.31
CA ARG A 199 -2.23 -17.66 -5.77
C ARG A 199 -2.67 -16.20 -5.74
N ARG A 200 -2.45 -15.49 -4.62
CA ARG A 200 -2.94 -14.12 -4.40
C ARG A 200 -2.17 -13.08 -5.20
N LEU A 201 -0.85 -13.24 -5.31
CA LEU A 201 0.02 -12.30 -6.02
C LEU A 201 0.26 -12.68 -7.48
N HIS A 202 -0.40 -13.72 -7.97
CA HIS A 202 -0.18 -14.28 -9.32
C HIS A 202 1.29 -14.62 -9.60
N ALA A 203 2.02 -15.05 -8.56
CA ALA A 203 3.44 -15.34 -8.65
C ALA A 203 3.71 -16.76 -9.14
N LYS A 204 4.76 -16.91 -9.94
CA LYS A 204 5.27 -18.20 -10.42
C LYS A 204 6.18 -18.86 -9.38
N ARG A 205 6.97 -18.04 -8.70
CA ARG A 205 8.01 -18.48 -7.76
C ARG A 205 8.08 -17.56 -6.54
N ILE A 206 8.22 -18.14 -5.35
CA ILE A 206 8.54 -17.43 -4.12
C ILE A 206 9.96 -17.82 -3.71
N VAL A 207 10.82 -16.85 -3.50
CA VAL A 207 12.18 -17.00 -2.97
C VAL A 207 12.16 -16.58 -1.52
N TRP A 208 12.68 -17.45 -0.65
CA TRP A 208 12.70 -17.24 0.79
C TRP A 208 14.11 -16.95 1.26
N LEU A 209 14.30 -15.84 1.95
CA LEU A 209 15.43 -15.61 2.83
C LEU A 209 15.04 -16.10 4.24
N GLU A 210 15.97 -16.70 4.96
CA GLU A 210 15.66 -17.23 6.31
C GLU A 210 15.51 -16.08 7.31
N HIS A 211 16.38 -15.08 7.23
CA HIS A 211 16.46 -13.96 8.16
C HIS A 211 16.48 -12.62 7.42
N GLY A 212 16.05 -11.58 8.12
CA GLY A 212 16.20 -10.18 7.78
C GLY A 212 16.35 -9.38 9.07
N HIS A 213 17.04 -8.25 9.01
CA HIS A 213 17.17 -7.29 10.11
C HIS A 213 16.86 -5.90 9.58
N LEU A 214 16.17 -5.12 10.40
CA LEU A 214 16.01 -3.67 10.27
C LEU A 214 17.06 -2.98 11.12
#